data_72287361e8d81123e9f454e8722ebad0
#
_entry.id   72287361e8d81123e9f454e8722ebad0
#
_cell.length_a   1.000
_cell.length_b   1.000
_cell.length_c   1.000
_cell.angle_alpha   90.00
_cell.angle_beta   90.00
_cell.angle_gamma   90.00
#
_symmetry.space_group_name_H-M   'P 1'
#
loop_
_entity.id
_entity.type
_entity.pdbx_description
1 polymer ?
#
loop_
_entity_poly.entity_id
_entity_poly.type
_entity_poly.pdbx_seq_one_letter_code
_entity_poly.pdbx_strand_id
1 'polypeptide(L)'
;MFKLLNLLFAFSFAFCWTKEELNAFVERQVKEKFGEDVRINKVVLLNWDGKGEGVPKVELDMEYGKVRAFAYLQFEGNRYTAVVDALWRAKLLRAREYIKKGELLSAELFDVEERWLKSVPKDLLIDPQELKDYRASTDIPKGSILRRSVMKLSPAVNRGDLIKVIFRSGNIQIEGQGTALDVGHVGKVVRVKTSGGKLLRGKVIDRGVVEVLD
;
A
#
# COMPACT_ATOMS: atom_id res chain seq x y z
N MET A 1 -26.03 27.92 49.35
CA MET A 1 -26.26 26.64 48.63
C MET A 1 -27.20 26.92 47.48
N PHE A 2 -26.63 27.41 46.36
CA PHE A 2 -27.37 27.79 45.15
C PHE A 2 -27.31 26.63 44.18
N LYS A 3 -28.45 25.99 43.90
CA LYS A 3 -28.60 25.03 42.81
C LYS A 3 -28.74 25.82 41.53
N LEU A 4 -27.72 25.80 40.65
CA LEU A 4 -27.81 26.21 39.26
C LEU A 4 -28.66 25.17 38.54
N LEU A 5 -29.85 25.57 38.14
CA LEU A 5 -30.77 24.86 37.28
C LEU A 5 -30.24 25.02 35.83
N ASN A 6 -29.54 24.00 35.34
CA ASN A 6 -29.19 23.91 33.94
C ASN A 6 -30.47 23.72 33.09
N LEU A 7 -30.98 24.81 32.55
CA LEU A 7 -32.04 24.81 31.55
C LEU A 7 -31.40 24.42 30.22
N LEU A 8 -31.41 23.11 29.94
CA LEU A 8 -31.14 22.60 28.59
C LEU A 8 -32.30 23.02 27.68
N PHE A 9 -32.15 24.17 27.01
CA PHE A 9 -32.97 24.53 25.87
C PHE A 9 -32.63 23.55 24.77
N ALA A 10 -33.42 22.47 24.66
CA ALA A 10 -33.50 21.66 23.46
C ALA A 10 -34.17 22.52 22.38
N PHE A 11 -33.40 23.36 21.71
CA PHE A 11 -33.82 23.94 20.44
C PHE A 11 -33.85 22.81 19.42
N SER A 12 -35.01 22.21 19.25
CA SER A 12 -35.35 21.36 18.10
C SER A 12 -35.45 22.28 16.87
N PHE A 13 -34.28 22.73 16.38
CA PHE A 13 -34.23 23.28 15.03
C PHE A 13 -34.45 22.09 14.09
N ALA A 14 -35.58 22.09 13.40
CA ALA A 14 -35.75 21.29 12.19
C ALA A 14 -34.66 21.75 11.22
N PHE A 15 -33.54 21.08 11.21
CA PHE A 15 -32.39 21.41 10.33
C PHE A 15 -32.80 20.94 8.94
N CYS A 16 -33.33 21.86 8.13
CA CYS A 16 -33.64 21.59 6.73
C CYS A 16 -32.34 21.79 5.94
N TRP A 17 -31.73 20.70 5.52
CA TRP A 17 -30.50 20.73 4.73
C TRP A 17 -30.72 21.30 3.33
N THR A 18 -29.84 22.18 2.89
CA THR A 18 -29.70 22.52 1.48
C THR A 18 -28.84 21.47 0.77
N LYS A 19 -28.91 21.42 -0.55
CA LYS A 19 -28.08 20.54 -1.38
C LYS A 19 -26.59 20.86 -1.21
N GLU A 20 -26.26 22.13 -1.09
CA GLU A 20 -24.90 22.68 -0.89
C GLU A 20 -24.33 22.28 0.46
N GLU A 21 -25.12 22.36 1.52
CA GLU A 21 -24.70 21.95 2.87
C GLU A 21 -24.45 20.43 2.94
N LEU A 22 -25.29 19.62 2.28
CA LEU A 22 -25.08 18.17 2.21
C LEU A 22 -23.84 17.81 1.39
N ASN A 23 -23.57 18.49 0.28
CA ASN A 23 -22.34 18.30 -0.47
C ASN A 23 -21.12 18.64 0.40
N ALA A 24 -21.14 19.76 1.10
CA ALA A 24 -20.04 20.16 2.01
C ALA A 24 -19.88 19.18 3.20
N PHE A 25 -21.00 18.62 3.69
CA PHE A 25 -20.97 17.60 4.73
C PHE A 25 -20.30 16.30 4.23
N VAL A 26 -20.66 15.82 3.03
CA VAL A 26 -20.01 14.66 2.40
C VAL A 26 -18.52 14.92 2.17
N GLU A 27 -18.14 16.11 1.67
CA GLU A 27 -16.73 16.47 1.50
C GLU A 27 -15.94 16.37 2.80
N ARG A 28 -16.53 16.81 3.91
CA ARG A 28 -15.91 16.72 5.23
C ARG A 28 -15.71 15.26 5.64
N GLN A 29 -16.71 14.42 5.47
CA GLN A 29 -16.63 12.99 5.80
C GLN A 29 -15.57 12.26 4.97
N VAL A 30 -15.44 12.60 3.69
CA VAL A 30 -14.39 12.06 2.82
C VAL A 30 -13.00 12.52 3.28
N LYS A 31 -12.84 13.78 3.62
CA LYS A 31 -11.58 14.32 4.14
C LYS A 31 -11.20 13.74 5.51
N GLU A 32 -12.17 13.51 6.39
CA GLU A 32 -11.95 12.82 7.67
C GLU A 32 -11.44 11.39 7.47
N LYS A 33 -11.96 10.68 6.46
CA LYS A 33 -11.57 9.28 6.19
C LYS A 33 -10.21 9.17 5.50
N PHE A 34 -9.88 10.04 4.55
CA PHE A 34 -8.71 9.89 3.67
C PHE A 34 -7.64 10.98 3.87
N GLY A 35 -7.92 12.01 4.67
CA GLY A 35 -6.96 13.07 5.00
C GLY A 35 -6.41 13.79 3.78
N GLU A 36 -5.09 13.92 3.77
CA GLU A 36 -4.32 14.59 2.71
C GLU A 36 -4.19 13.76 1.41
N ASP A 37 -4.61 12.50 1.43
CA ASP A 37 -4.47 11.60 0.28
C ASP A 37 -5.61 11.71 -0.72
N VAL A 38 -6.60 12.57 -0.44
CA VAL A 38 -7.73 12.83 -1.31
C VAL A 38 -7.86 14.32 -1.64
N ARG A 39 -8.10 14.64 -2.91
CA ARG A 39 -8.54 15.96 -3.38
C ARG A 39 -9.90 15.81 -4.03
N ILE A 40 -10.92 16.44 -3.45
CA ILE A 40 -12.27 16.42 -3.96
C ILE A 40 -12.42 17.54 -4.99
N ASN A 41 -12.80 17.20 -6.20
CA ASN A 41 -13.12 18.15 -7.26
C ASN A 41 -14.58 18.59 -7.17
N LYS A 42 -15.48 17.62 -6.92
CA LYS A 42 -16.91 17.87 -6.87
C LYS A 42 -17.65 16.75 -6.13
N VAL A 43 -18.68 17.13 -5.38
CA VAL A 43 -19.72 16.21 -4.87
C VAL A 43 -21.02 16.56 -5.55
N VAL A 44 -21.76 15.57 -6.04
CA VAL A 44 -23.06 15.74 -6.71
C VAL A 44 -24.08 14.82 -6.07
N LEU A 45 -25.03 15.41 -5.37
CA LEU A 45 -26.18 14.71 -4.83
C LEU A 45 -27.17 14.41 -5.96
N LEU A 46 -27.51 13.13 -6.19
CA LEU A 46 -28.28 12.69 -7.35
C LEU A 46 -29.78 12.85 -7.17
N ASN A 47 -30.33 12.39 -6.05
CA ASN A 47 -31.78 12.21 -5.83
C ASN A 47 -32.30 12.97 -4.62
N TRP A 48 -31.73 14.14 -4.32
CA TRP A 48 -32.21 14.99 -3.23
C TRP A 48 -33.55 15.68 -3.59
N ASP A 49 -34.54 15.46 -2.75
CA ASP A 49 -35.90 16.00 -2.91
C ASP A 49 -36.25 17.09 -1.88
N GLY A 50 -35.24 17.52 -1.10
CA GLY A 50 -35.43 18.52 -0.04
C GLY A 50 -35.99 17.97 1.28
N LYS A 51 -36.14 16.65 1.40
CA LYS A 51 -36.69 16.02 2.59
C LYS A 51 -35.63 15.30 3.40
N GLY A 52 -35.14 15.93 4.44
CA GLY A 52 -34.17 15.31 5.37
C GLY A 52 -34.09 16.16 6.62
N GLU A 53 -34.50 15.59 7.74
CA GLU A 53 -34.41 16.21 9.05
C GLU A 53 -33.31 15.58 9.88
N GLY A 54 -32.67 16.37 10.73
CA GLY A 54 -31.58 15.91 11.58
C GLY A 54 -30.26 15.70 10.85
N VAL A 55 -29.31 15.01 11.47
CA VAL A 55 -27.98 14.73 10.91
C VAL A 55 -28.00 13.39 10.18
N PRO A 56 -27.67 13.31 8.89
CA PRO A 56 -27.69 12.05 8.17
C PRO A 56 -26.56 11.14 8.63
N LYS A 57 -26.84 9.82 8.66
CA LYS A 57 -25.79 8.82 8.72
C LYS A 57 -25.16 8.68 7.33
N VAL A 58 -23.82 8.81 7.25
CA VAL A 58 -23.11 8.70 5.98
C VAL A 58 -22.36 7.38 5.90
N GLU A 59 -22.56 6.68 4.78
CA GLU A 59 -21.82 5.51 4.38
C GLU A 59 -20.99 5.86 3.12
N LEU A 60 -19.67 5.72 3.20
CA LEU A 60 -18.76 5.98 2.09
C LEU A 60 -18.40 4.67 1.37
N ASP A 61 -18.95 4.47 0.16
CA ASP A 61 -18.57 3.40 -0.77
C ASP A 61 -17.46 3.92 -1.69
N MET A 62 -16.27 4.09 -1.10
CA MET A 62 -15.09 4.53 -1.79
C MET A 62 -13.83 3.98 -1.12
N GLU A 63 -12.84 3.66 -1.96
CA GLU A 63 -11.54 3.13 -1.56
C GLU A 63 -10.43 3.97 -2.19
N TYR A 64 -9.30 4.07 -1.49
CA TYR A 64 -8.12 4.74 -2.00
C TYR A 64 -7.72 4.21 -3.39
N GLY A 65 -7.49 5.12 -4.31
CA GLY A 65 -7.02 4.80 -5.66
C GLY A 65 -8.08 4.23 -6.60
N LYS A 66 -9.34 4.13 -6.19
CA LYS A 66 -10.45 3.69 -7.03
C LYS A 66 -11.17 4.87 -7.65
N VAL A 67 -11.66 4.67 -8.88
CA VAL A 67 -12.49 5.67 -9.59
C VAL A 67 -13.89 5.74 -8.99
N ARG A 68 -14.43 4.59 -8.59
CA ARG A 68 -15.77 4.51 -7.99
C ARG A 68 -15.75 5.16 -6.62
N ALA A 69 -16.55 6.19 -6.45
CA ALA A 69 -16.67 6.95 -5.22
C ALA A 69 -18.11 7.44 -5.03
N PHE A 70 -18.82 6.81 -4.10
CA PHE A 70 -20.16 7.19 -3.72
C PHE A 70 -20.25 7.43 -2.22
N ALA A 71 -21.14 8.33 -1.85
CA ALA A 71 -21.58 8.52 -0.48
C ALA A 71 -23.09 8.31 -0.41
N TYR A 72 -23.54 7.54 0.56
CA TYR A 72 -24.95 7.34 0.84
C TYR A 72 -25.31 8.06 2.13
N LEU A 73 -26.30 8.93 2.05
CA LEU A 73 -26.80 9.70 3.18
C LEU A 73 -28.15 9.10 3.60
N GLN A 74 -28.21 8.61 4.82
CA GLN A 74 -29.41 7.99 5.39
C GLN A 74 -30.03 8.95 6.41
N PHE A 75 -31.22 9.44 6.10
CA PHE A 75 -32.13 10.09 7.04
C PHE A 75 -33.22 9.10 7.47
N GLU A 76 -34.08 9.47 8.44
CA GLU A 76 -35.24 8.67 8.77
C GLU A 76 -36.15 8.54 7.55
N GLY A 77 -36.34 7.28 7.07
CA GLY A 77 -37.20 6.95 5.94
C GLY A 77 -36.64 7.22 4.54
N ASN A 78 -35.49 7.94 4.37
CA ASN A 78 -35.01 8.32 3.07
C ASN A 78 -33.51 8.02 2.93
N ARG A 79 -33.07 7.57 1.74
CA ARG A 79 -31.68 7.37 1.38
C ARG A 79 -31.35 8.15 0.12
N TYR A 80 -30.28 8.95 0.21
CA TYR A 80 -29.79 9.76 -0.90
C TYR A 80 -28.39 9.31 -1.30
N THR A 81 -28.06 9.47 -2.57
CA THR A 81 -26.79 9.08 -3.15
C THR A 81 -26.04 10.30 -3.65
N ALA A 82 -24.81 10.46 -3.24
CA ALA A 82 -23.89 11.44 -3.79
C ALA A 82 -22.78 10.76 -4.57
N VAL A 83 -22.43 11.29 -5.74
CA VAL A 83 -21.23 10.95 -6.50
C VAL A 83 -20.12 11.88 -6.06
N VAL A 84 -18.98 11.32 -5.72
CA VAL A 84 -17.78 12.06 -5.34
C VAL A 84 -16.76 11.97 -6.49
N ASP A 85 -16.47 13.08 -7.15
CA ASP A 85 -15.33 13.18 -8.09
C ASP A 85 -14.10 13.58 -7.30
N ALA A 86 -13.16 12.67 -7.18
CA ALA A 86 -11.96 12.83 -6.38
C ALA A 86 -10.69 12.41 -7.13
N LEU A 87 -9.57 13.00 -6.73
CA LEU A 87 -8.23 12.61 -7.09
C LEU A 87 -7.51 12.06 -5.86
N TRP A 88 -6.66 11.07 -6.10
CA TRP A 88 -5.85 10.41 -5.08
C TRP A 88 -4.40 10.84 -5.19
N ARG A 89 -3.78 11.21 -4.09
CA ARG A 89 -2.36 11.50 -4.04
C ARG A 89 -1.59 10.17 -4.11
N ALA A 90 -0.73 10.03 -5.09
CA ALA A 90 0.12 8.84 -5.25
C ALA A 90 1.59 9.24 -5.28
N LYS A 91 2.41 8.52 -4.52
CA LYS A 91 3.87 8.58 -4.60
C LYS A 91 4.33 7.52 -5.58
N LEU A 92 4.97 7.95 -6.65
CA LEU A 92 5.41 7.11 -7.76
C LEU A 92 6.93 7.15 -7.86
N LEU A 93 7.54 6.04 -8.26
CA LEU A 93 8.98 5.97 -8.50
C LEU A 93 9.27 6.19 -9.98
N ARG A 94 10.00 7.27 -10.29
CA ARG A 94 10.44 7.62 -11.64
C ARG A 94 11.91 7.27 -11.81
N ALA A 95 12.27 6.51 -12.84
CA ALA A 95 13.65 6.16 -13.15
C ALA A 95 14.49 7.40 -13.47
N ARG A 96 15.60 7.60 -12.76
CA ARG A 96 16.57 8.69 -12.97
C ARG A 96 17.40 8.48 -14.22
N GLU A 97 17.64 7.22 -14.55
CA GLU A 97 18.47 6.81 -15.66
C GLU A 97 17.91 5.56 -16.35
N TYR A 98 18.55 5.13 -17.40
CA TYR A 98 18.19 3.88 -18.08
C TYR A 98 18.68 2.69 -17.28
N ILE A 99 17.78 1.78 -16.92
CA ILE A 99 18.07 0.57 -16.14
C ILE A 99 17.96 -0.64 -17.07
N LYS A 100 19.03 -1.42 -17.17
CA LYS A 100 19.06 -2.60 -18.04
C LYS A 100 18.30 -3.77 -17.42
N LYS A 101 17.72 -4.62 -18.27
CA LYS A 101 17.17 -5.92 -17.87
C LYS A 101 18.21 -6.70 -17.04
N GLY A 102 17.76 -7.24 -15.90
CA GLY A 102 18.59 -8.02 -14.97
C GLY A 102 19.33 -7.17 -13.94
N GLU A 103 19.37 -5.88 -14.07
CA GLU A 103 20.00 -4.96 -13.12
C GLU A 103 19.25 -4.96 -11.78
N LEU A 104 20.00 -4.91 -10.67
CA LEU A 104 19.42 -4.79 -9.32
C LEU A 104 18.76 -3.43 -9.18
N LEU A 105 17.56 -3.42 -8.61
CA LEU A 105 16.85 -2.19 -8.30
C LEU A 105 17.31 -1.69 -6.91
N SER A 106 17.47 -0.38 -6.81
CA SER A 106 17.70 0.32 -5.54
C SER A 106 16.91 1.62 -5.52
N ALA A 107 16.62 2.15 -4.35
CA ALA A 107 15.92 3.41 -4.20
C ALA A 107 16.63 4.58 -4.88
N GLU A 108 17.96 4.53 -4.97
CA GLU A 108 18.81 5.57 -5.57
C GLU A 108 18.62 5.74 -7.08
N LEU A 109 18.15 4.69 -7.76
CA LEU A 109 17.83 4.72 -9.19
C LEU A 109 16.55 5.48 -9.52
N PHE A 110 15.80 5.91 -8.51
CA PHE A 110 14.47 6.50 -8.68
C PHE A 110 14.32 7.82 -7.92
N ASP A 111 13.55 8.71 -8.53
CA ASP A 111 12.98 9.88 -7.86
C ASP A 111 11.58 9.55 -7.39
N VAL A 112 11.21 10.01 -6.20
CA VAL A 112 9.83 9.96 -5.72
C VAL A 112 9.09 11.14 -6.29
N GLU A 113 8.05 10.87 -7.10
CA GLU A 113 7.18 11.89 -7.69
C GLU A 113 5.78 11.77 -7.09
N GLU A 114 5.24 12.86 -6.57
CA GLU A 114 3.85 12.93 -6.13
C GLU A 114 2.94 13.38 -7.28
N ARG A 115 1.88 12.62 -7.51
CA ARG A 115 0.85 12.95 -8.51
C ARG A 115 -0.56 12.78 -7.95
N TRP A 116 -1.45 13.60 -8.46
CA TRP A 116 -2.89 13.47 -8.25
C TRP A 116 -3.51 12.70 -9.40
N LEU A 117 -4.09 11.53 -9.12
CA LEU A 117 -4.61 10.61 -10.13
C LEU A 117 -6.07 10.26 -9.84
N LYS A 118 -6.89 10.10 -10.87
CA LYS A 118 -8.28 9.59 -10.73
C LYS A 118 -8.31 8.13 -10.25
N SER A 119 -7.29 7.36 -10.63
CA SER A 119 -7.11 5.99 -10.18
C SER A 119 -5.65 5.72 -9.92
N VAL A 120 -5.36 5.00 -8.84
CA VAL A 120 -4.01 4.57 -8.48
C VAL A 120 -3.95 3.05 -8.56
N PRO A 121 -3.46 2.51 -9.69
CA PRO A 121 -3.26 1.07 -9.83
C PRO A 121 -2.29 0.54 -8.77
N LYS A 122 -2.59 -0.62 -8.18
CA LYS A 122 -1.76 -1.23 -7.13
C LYS A 122 -0.33 -1.55 -7.60
N ASP A 123 -0.14 -1.77 -8.89
CA ASP A 123 1.17 -2.04 -9.50
C ASP A 123 2.10 -0.82 -9.52
N LEU A 124 1.58 0.38 -9.27
CA LEU A 124 2.36 1.61 -9.10
C LEU A 124 2.75 1.91 -7.65
N LEU A 125 2.08 1.28 -6.68
CA LEU A 125 2.36 1.47 -5.25
C LEU A 125 3.53 0.56 -4.84
N ILE A 126 4.73 1.11 -4.87
CA ILE A 126 5.98 0.40 -4.57
C ILE A 126 6.71 1.16 -3.46
N ASP A 127 6.99 0.45 -2.37
CA ASP A 127 7.87 0.99 -1.33
C ASP A 127 9.33 0.96 -1.84
N PRO A 128 10.05 2.08 -1.83
CA PRO A 128 11.46 2.11 -2.19
C PRO A 128 12.33 1.10 -1.43
N GLN A 129 11.97 0.75 -0.20
CA GLN A 129 12.71 -0.21 0.61
C GLN A 129 12.59 -1.65 0.10
N GLU A 130 11.50 -1.98 -0.61
CA GLU A 130 11.33 -3.30 -1.22
C GLU A 130 12.28 -3.55 -2.39
N LEU A 131 12.78 -2.48 -3.05
CA LEU A 131 13.50 -2.58 -4.32
C LEU A 131 14.76 -3.43 -4.24
N LYS A 132 15.45 -3.44 -3.10
CA LYS A 132 16.70 -4.21 -2.87
C LYS A 132 16.57 -5.71 -3.20
N ASP A 133 15.36 -6.24 -3.15
CA ASP A 133 15.09 -7.66 -3.39
C ASP A 133 14.68 -7.95 -4.84
N TYR A 134 14.67 -6.91 -5.70
CA TYR A 134 14.20 -7.02 -7.07
C TYR A 134 15.26 -6.66 -8.09
N ARG A 135 15.07 -7.23 -9.31
CA ARG A 135 15.81 -6.88 -10.52
C ARG A 135 14.81 -6.43 -11.59
N ALA A 136 15.28 -5.62 -12.53
CA ALA A 136 14.51 -5.28 -13.71
C ALA A 136 14.26 -6.55 -14.56
N SER A 137 12.99 -6.86 -14.85
CA SER A 137 12.63 -7.99 -15.73
C SER A 137 12.74 -7.63 -17.21
N THR A 138 12.68 -6.35 -17.52
CA THR A 138 12.86 -5.74 -18.85
C THR A 138 13.69 -4.47 -18.70
N ASP A 139 14.12 -3.88 -19.81
CA ASP A 139 14.72 -2.55 -19.80
C ASP A 139 13.71 -1.50 -19.29
N ILE A 140 14.18 -0.57 -18.45
CA ILE A 140 13.37 0.53 -17.91
C ILE A 140 13.99 1.84 -18.43
N PRO A 141 13.32 2.56 -19.33
CA PRO A 141 13.82 3.82 -19.86
C PRO A 141 13.88 4.91 -18.78
N LYS A 142 14.85 5.81 -18.91
CA LYS A 142 14.91 7.03 -18.10
C LYS A 142 13.58 7.78 -18.14
N GLY A 143 13.11 8.26 -16.98
CA GLY A 143 11.87 9.01 -16.84
C GLY A 143 10.61 8.17 -16.76
N SER A 144 10.71 6.84 -16.94
CA SER A 144 9.56 5.93 -16.80
C SER A 144 9.14 5.79 -15.35
N ILE A 145 7.83 5.64 -15.13
CA ILE A 145 7.30 5.28 -13.82
C ILE A 145 7.45 3.77 -13.62
N LEU A 146 8.06 3.39 -12.50
CA LEU A 146 8.25 1.98 -12.14
C LEU A 146 6.90 1.30 -11.90
N ARG A 147 6.76 0.08 -12.40
CA ARG A 147 5.61 -0.80 -12.19
C ARG A 147 6.07 -2.15 -11.66
N ARG A 148 5.27 -2.77 -10.80
CA ARG A 148 5.57 -4.13 -10.31
C ARG A 148 5.72 -5.14 -11.45
N SER A 149 5.03 -4.97 -12.57
CA SER A 149 5.12 -5.85 -13.75
C SER A 149 6.50 -5.92 -14.39
N VAL A 150 7.33 -4.86 -14.24
CA VAL A 150 8.71 -4.82 -14.74
C VAL A 150 9.74 -5.17 -13.68
N MET A 151 9.31 -5.64 -12.52
CA MET A 151 10.16 -6.10 -11.42
C MET A 151 10.14 -7.62 -11.32
N LYS A 152 11.28 -8.22 -11.04
CA LYS A 152 11.42 -9.65 -10.79
C LYS A 152 12.17 -9.85 -9.50
N LEU A 153 11.66 -10.67 -8.60
CA LEU A 153 12.32 -11.00 -7.34
C LEU A 153 13.71 -11.59 -7.62
N SER A 154 14.73 -10.99 -7.06
CA SER A 154 16.11 -11.46 -7.17
C SER A 154 16.30 -12.67 -6.26
N PRO A 155 16.93 -13.75 -6.73
CA PRO A 155 17.31 -14.82 -5.82
C PRO A 155 18.23 -14.31 -4.71
N ALA A 156 18.04 -14.77 -3.51
CA ALA A 156 18.90 -14.51 -2.37
C ALA A 156 20.18 -15.36 -2.43
N VAL A 157 20.09 -16.51 -3.14
CA VAL A 157 21.18 -17.45 -3.36
C VAL A 157 21.08 -17.98 -4.79
N ASN A 158 22.19 -17.96 -5.53
CA ASN A 158 22.31 -18.58 -6.86
C ASN A 158 23.11 -19.88 -6.77
N ARG A 159 22.89 -20.75 -7.74
CA ARG A 159 23.72 -21.94 -7.87
C ARG A 159 25.19 -21.57 -8.09
N GLY A 160 26.07 -22.16 -7.31
CA GLY A 160 27.51 -21.89 -7.33
C GLY A 160 27.97 -20.78 -6.38
N ASP A 161 27.04 -20.04 -5.77
CA ASP A 161 27.39 -19.01 -4.79
C ASP A 161 28.06 -19.64 -3.56
N LEU A 162 29.12 -19.00 -3.08
CA LEU A 162 29.69 -19.25 -1.77
C LEU A 162 28.80 -18.56 -0.74
N ILE A 163 28.21 -19.35 0.17
CA ILE A 163 27.22 -18.88 1.12
C ILE A 163 27.63 -19.20 2.56
N LYS A 164 27.13 -18.38 3.47
CA LYS A 164 27.22 -18.66 4.91
C LYS A 164 26.18 -19.72 5.29
N VAL A 165 26.63 -20.76 5.99
CA VAL A 165 25.79 -21.83 6.47
C VAL A 165 25.72 -21.74 7.99
N ILE A 166 24.51 -21.66 8.52
CA ILE A 166 24.24 -21.59 9.97
C ILE A 166 23.58 -22.90 10.39
N PHE A 167 24.12 -23.52 11.39
CA PHE A 167 23.54 -24.66 12.09
C PHE A 167 23.14 -24.22 13.49
N ARG A 168 21.91 -24.47 13.90
CA ARG A 168 21.40 -24.17 15.25
C ARG A 168 20.91 -25.44 15.92
N SER A 169 21.37 -25.68 17.14
CA SER A 169 20.88 -26.75 18.00
C SER A 169 20.78 -26.23 19.44
N GLY A 170 19.57 -26.06 19.94
CA GLY A 170 19.33 -25.42 21.23
C GLY A 170 19.98 -24.02 21.30
N ASN A 171 20.87 -23.83 22.26
CA ASN A 171 21.60 -22.56 22.46
C ASN A 171 22.90 -22.46 21.68
N ILE A 172 23.25 -23.47 20.88
CA ILE A 172 24.52 -23.51 20.12
C ILE A 172 24.22 -23.07 18.68
N GLN A 173 25.01 -22.09 18.21
CA GLN A 173 25.04 -21.68 16.81
C GLN A 173 26.45 -21.95 16.25
N ILE A 174 26.52 -22.72 15.17
CA ILE A 174 27.76 -22.99 14.44
C ILE A 174 27.62 -22.33 13.07
N GLU A 175 28.66 -21.62 12.65
CA GLU A 175 28.74 -20.97 11.35
C GLU A 175 29.81 -21.64 10.49
N GLY A 176 29.50 -21.81 9.24
CA GLY A 176 30.42 -22.37 8.26
C GLY A 176 30.19 -21.77 6.88
N GLN A 177 30.92 -22.28 5.90
CA GLN A 177 30.76 -21.94 4.50
C GLN A 177 30.38 -23.15 3.67
N GLY A 178 29.65 -22.91 2.59
CA GLY A 178 29.26 -23.94 1.64
C GLY A 178 28.96 -23.32 0.28
N THR A 179 28.86 -24.17 -0.73
CA THR A 179 28.44 -23.77 -2.08
C THR A 179 27.00 -24.15 -2.30
N ALA A 180 26.19 -23.20 -2.70
CA ALA A 180 24.79 -23.45 -3.05
C ALA A 180 24.68 -24.27 -4.33
N LEU A 181 23.85 -25.31 -4.32
CA LEU A 181 23.61 -26.16 -5.49
C LEU A 181 22.32 -25.79 -6.23
N ASP A 182 21.47 -25.01 -5.59
CA ASP A 182 20.18 -24.57 -6.14
C ASP A 182 20.06 -23.05 -6.08
N VAL A 183 19.15 -22.50 -6.89
CA VAL A 183 18.72 -21.11 -6.79
C VAL A 183 17.64 -21.02 -5.72
N GLY A 184 17.74 -20.05 -4.81
CA GLY A 184 16.80 -19.88 -3.72
C GLY A 184 16.46 -18.42 -3.40
N HIS A 185 15.19 -18.18 -3.05
CA HIS A 185 14.72 -16.94 -2.43
C HIS A 185 14.63 -17.14 -0.91
N VAL A 186 14.61 -16.06 -0.16
CA VAL A 186 14.39 -16.11 1.29
C VAL A 186 13.14 -16.94 1.62
N GLY A 187 13.27 -17.83 2.59
CA GLY A 187 12.23 -18.78 3.00
C GLY A 187 12.19 -20.10 2.22
N LYS A 188 12.92 -20.23 1.10
CA LYS A 188 12.98 -21.49 0.31
C LYS A 188 14.12 -22.39 0.79
N VAL A 189 13.93 -23.71 0.62
CA VAL A 189 14.93 -24.72 0.94
C VAL A 189 15.82 -24.93 -0.27
N VAL A 190 17.13 -24.91 -0.05
CA VAL A 190 18.18 -25.17 -1.05
C VAL A 190 19.14 -26.25 -0.59
N ARG A 191 19.78 -26.93 -1.53
CA ARG A 191 20.89 -27.86 -1.25
C ARG A 191 22.20 -27.08 -1.21
N VAL A 192 23.02 -27.43 -0.25
CA VAL A 192 24.33 -26.80 -0.03
C VAL A 192 25.39 -27.88 0.09
N LYS A 193 26.52 -27.69 -0.57
CA LYS A 193 27.70 -28.54 -0.39
C LYS A 193 28.68 -27.80 0.53
N THR A 194 28.99 -28.40 1.69
CA THR A 194 29.98 -27.83 2.61
C THR A 194 31.38 -27.95 2.05
N SER A 195 32.34 -27.22 2.62
CA SER A 195 33.79 -27.33 2.29
C SER A 195 34.31 -28.76 2.48
N GLY A 196 33.78 -29.53 3.43
CA GLY A 196 34.12 -30.95 3.64
C GLY A 196 33.40 -31.89 2.67
N GLY A 197 32.68 -31.41 1.65
CA GLY A 197 32.00 -32.22 0.64
C GLY A 197 30.63 -32.80 1.06
N LYS A 198 30.16 -32.57 2.29
CA LYS A 198 28.86 -33.03 2.77
C LYS A 198 27.74 -32.23 2.14
N LEU A 199 26.69 -32.96 1.70
CA LEU A 199 25.46 -32.35 1.19
C LEU A 199 24.48 -32.09 2.35
N LEU A 200 24.00 -30.86 2.44
CA LEU A 200 23.02 -30.43 3.42
C LEU A 200 21.82 -29.81 2.72
N ARG A 201 20.71 -29.78 3.41
CA ARG A 201 19.53 -28.99 3.03
C ARG A 201 19.33 -27.88 4.05
N GLY A 202 19.07 -26.68 3.59
CA GLY A 202 18.88 -25.56 4.49
C GLY A 202 17.90 -24.56 3.92
N LYS A 203 17.26 -23.80 4.79
CA LYS A 203 16.36 -22.71 4.46
C LYS A 203 17.15 -21.43 4.27
N VAL A 204 16.94 -20.75 3.17
CA VAL A 204 17.51 -19.42 2.93
C VAL A 204 16.85 -18.44 3.91
N ILE A 205 17.65 -17.85 4.79
CA ILE A 205 17.16 -16.89 5.81
C ILE A 205 17.49 -15.46 5.47
N ASP A 206 18.54 -15.25 4.65
CA ASP A 206 18.96 -13.94 4.15
C ASP A 206 19.77 -14.13 2.86
N ARG A 207 20.16 -13.02 2.21
CA ARG A 207 21.02 -13.07 1.02
C ARG A 207 22.37 -13.68 1.34
N GLY A 208 22.69 -14.77 0.65
CA GLY A 208 23.92 -15.55 0.89
C GLY A 208 23.97 -16.29 2.22
N VAL A 209 22.84 -16.42 2.95
CA VAL A 209 22.79 -17.07 4.26
C VAL A 209 21.73 -18.19 4.27
N VAL A 210 22.16 -19.38 4.65
CA VAL A 210 21.30 -20.57 4.72
C VAL A 210 21.40 -21.19 6.10
N GLU A 211 20.25 -21.42 6.73
CA GLU A 211 20.13 -22.18 7.99
C GLU A 211 19.82 -23.65 7.69
N VAL A 212 20.65 -24.55 8.23
CA VAL A 212 20.50 -25.99 8.01
C VAL A 212 19.21 -26.49 8.68
N LEU A 213 18.49 -27.34 7.97
CA LEU A 213 17.36 -28.06 8.52
C LEU A 213 17.84 -29.40 9.10
N ASP A 214 17.45 -29.71 10.32
CA ASP A 214 17.64 -30.98 11.00
C ASP A 214 16.96 -32.12 10.26
#